data_158f575f7822a1e2e1d419603b9ded6f
#
_entry.id   158f575f7822a1e2e1d419603b9ded6f
#
_cell.length_a   1.000
_cell.length_b   1.000
_cell.length_c   1.000
_cell.angle_alpha   90.00
_cell.angle_beta   90.00
_cell.angle_gamma   90.00
#
_symmetry.space_group_name_H-M   'P 1'
#
loop_
_entity.id
_entity.type
_entity.pdbx_description
1 polymer ?
#
loop_
_entity_poly.entity_id
_entity_poly.type
_entity_poly.pdbx_seq_one_letter_code
_entity_poly.pdbx_strand_id
1 'polypeptide(L)'
;MKNIYFIIMTFIFISCDIGDNYKGFIQDNDAKSATVVELADSYLAGNFDVAREYFTPDGKHFFNNLEFDVDGIIDGYNSHSLIFKDIKHNDREVYTGYFTDGSVETFHDFIWSATSIITGKEYNYPCHCRWVWEDDKITTTTCYVDPAAIFEESAIYTESQN
;
A
#
# COMPACT_ATOMS: atom_id res chain seq x y z
N MET A 1 43.13 -40.48 -44.14
CA MET A 1 43.33 -39.46 -43.05
C MET A 1 42.12 -38.53 -43.09
N LYS A 2 41.22 -38.65 -42.11
CA LYS A 2 40.01 -37.82 -42.02
C LYS A 2 40.31 -36.64 -41.09
N ASN A 3 40.29 -35.43 -41.62
CA ASN A 3 40.41 -34.21 -40.82
C ASN A 3 39.09 -33.89 -40.12
N ILE A 4 39.10 -34.01 -38.80
CA ILE A 4 37.99 -33.60 -37.95
C ILE A 4 38.22 -32.14 -37.61
N TYR A 5 37.44 -31.23 -38.18
CA TYR A 5 37.38 -29.83 -37.79
C TYR A 5 36.57 -29.69 -36.51
N PHE A 6 37.23 -29.33 -35.42
CA PHE A 6 36.60 -29.01 -34.14
C PHE A 6 36.09 -27.57 -34.21
N ILE A 7 34.77 -27.37 -34.36
CA ILE A 7 34.16 -26.04 -34.31
C ILE A 7 34.00 -25.68 -32.84
N ILE A 8 34.85 -24.79 -32.34
CA ILE A 8 34.73 -24.17 -31.03
C ILE A 8 33.64 -23.10 -31.14
N MET A 9 32.42 -23.42 -30.63
CA MET A 9 31.29 -22.47 -30.53
C MET A 9 31.53 -21.60 -29.31
N THR A 10 32.08 -20.39 -29.52
CA THR A 10 32.27 -19.39 -28.47
C THR A 10 30.92 -18.78 -28.12
N PHE A 11 30.34 -19.16 -26.97
CA PHE A 11 29.21 -18.47 -26.42
C PHE A 11 29.62 -17.10 -25.91
N ILE A 12 29.25 -16.06 -26.63
CA ILE A 12 29.39 -14.67 -26.17
C ILE A 12 28.22 -14.46 -25.18
N PHE A 13 28.51 -14.50 -23.88
CA PHE A 13 27.61 -14.03 -22.86
C PHE A 13 27.56 -12.50 -22.99
N ILE A 14 26.48 -11.99 -23.59
CA ILE A 14 26.17 -10.57 -23.52
C ILE A 14 25.64 -10.36 -22.09
N SER A 15 26.53 -9.97 -21.17
CA SER A 15 26.13 -9.40 -19.90
C SER A 15 25.47 -8.06 -20.24
N CYS A 16 24.17 -7.95 -20.04
CA CYS A 16 23.52 -6.65 -19.96
C CYS A 16 24.08 -5.96 -18.72
N ASP A 17 25.01 -5.04 -18.94
CA ASP A 17 25.48 -4.11 -17.91
C ASP A 17 24.27 -3.21 -17.57
N ILE A 18 23.62 -3.51 -16.44
CA ILE A 18 22.61 -2.61 -15.86
C ILE A 18 23.41 -1.43 -15.33
N GLY A 19 23.43 -0.34 -16.08
CA GLY A 19 24.30 0.80 -15.82
C GLY A 19 24.17 1.33 -14.39
N ASP A 20 25.19 2.01 -13.90
CA ASP A 20 25.39 2.56 -12.54
C ASP A 20 24.29 3.51 -12.03
N ASN A 21 23.23 3.74 -12.80
CA ASN A 21 22.07 4.59 -12.47
C ASN A 21 20.83 3.80 -12.00
N TYR A 22 20.94 2.50 -11.78
CA TYR A 22 19.88 1.68 -11.25
C TYR A 22 19.64 1.99 -9.77
N LYS A 23 18.42 2.41 -9.42
CA LYS A 23 18.06 2.81 -8.05
C LYS A 23 17.41 1.70 -7.22
N GLY A 24 17.04 0.59 -7.82
CA GLY A 24 16.35 -0.50 -7.15
C GLY A 24 15.60 -1.37 -8.15
N PHE A 25 14.86 -2.33 -7.65
CA PHE A 25 13.96 -3.17 -8.43
C PHE A 25 12.58 -3.25 -7.75
N ILE A 26 11.57 -3.63 -8.52
CA ILE A 26 10.20 -3.73 -8.06
C ILE A 26 9.74 -5.19 -8.14
N GLN A 27 8.99 -5.63 -7.12
CA GLN A 27 8.31 -6.93 -7.07
C GLN A 27 6.85 -6.74 -6.65
N ASP A 28 5.95 -7.56 -7.19
CA ASP A 28 4.52 -7.56 -6.87
C ASP A 28 4.05 -8.85 -6.19
N ASN A 29 4.94 -9.83 -6.03
CA ASN A 29 4.64 -11.16 -5.50
C ASN A 29 5.51 -11.54 -4.28
N ASP A 30 6.02 -10.55 -3.55
CA ASP A 30 6.80 -10.73 -2.34
C ASP A 30 5.94 -10.70 -1.07
N ALA A 31 6.57 -11.04 0.08
CA ALA A 31 5.88 -11.10 1.38
C ALA A 31 5.33 -9.74 1.83
N LYS A 32 6.02 -8.62 1.51
CA LYS A 32 5.61 -7.28 1.94
C LYS A 32 4.40 -6.79 1.14
N SER A 33 4.39 -7.03 -0.18
CA SER A 33 3.22 -6.80 -1.01
C SER A 33 2.02 -7.63 -0.53
N ALA A 34 2.24 -8.91 -0.18
CA ALA A 34 1.18 -9.77 0.36
C ALA A 34 0.63 -9.25 1.70
N THR A 35 1.49 -8.76 2.60
CA THR A 35 1.06 -8.14 3.86
C THR A 35 0.19 -6.89 3.61
N VAL A 36 0.58 -6.01 2.68
CA VAL A 36 -0.22 -4.81 2.36
C VAL A 36 -1.57 -5.20 1.75
N VAL A 37 -1.62 -6.26 0.94
CA VAL A 37 -2.90 -6.81 0.43
C VAL A 37 -3.77 -7.29 1.59
N GLU A 38 -3.22 -8.05 2.56
CA GLU A 38 -3.94 -8.52 3.75
C GLU A 38 -4.49 -7.35 4.59
N LEU A 39 -3.67 -6.33 4.83
CA LEU A 39 -4.10 -5.12 5.55
C LEU A 39 -5.23 -4.39 4.82
N ALA A 40 -5.14 -4.26 3.50
CA ALA A 40 -6.19 -3.65 2.69
C ALA A 40 -7.50 -4.47 2.75
N ASP A 41 -7.41 -5.80 2.67
CA ASP A 41 -8.57 -6.69 2.76
C ASP A 41 -9.21 -6.63 4.16
N SER A 42 -8.40 -6.53 5.23
CA SER A 42 -8.88 -6.35 6.60
C SER A 42 -9.62 -5.01 6.79
N TYR A 43 -9.10 -3.93 6.21
CA TYR A 43 -9.78 -2.64 6.16
C TYR A 43 -11.15 -2.75 5.45
N LEU A 44 -11.20 -3.39 4.28
CA LEU A 44 -12.44 -3.60 3.53
C LEU A 44 -13.46 -4.45 4.30
N ALA A 45 -12.97 -5.35 5.16
CA ALA A 45 -13.80 -6.14 6.08
C ALA A 45 -14.25 -5.37 7.34
N GLY A 46 -13.82 -4.12 7.52
CA GLY A 46 -14.10 -3.30 8.70
C GLY A 46 -13.39 -3.75 9.97
N ASN A 47 -12.24 -4.42 9.82
CA ASN A 47 -11.42 -4.91 10.93
C ASN A 47 -9.93 -4.65 10.66
N PHE A 48 -9.48 -3.43 10.93
CA PHE A 48 -8.09 -3.05 10.72
C PHE A 48 -7.17 -3.32 11.93
N ASP A 49 -7.68 -3.95 13.02
CA ASP A 49 -6.92 -4.25 14.23
C ASP A 49 -5.70 -5.13 13.97
N VAL A 50 -5.74 -5.99 12.97
CA VAL A 50 -4.63 -6.85 12.53
C VAL A 50 -3.38 -6.03 12.18
N ALA A 51 -3.52 -4.78 11.79
CA ALA A 51 -2.41 -3.88 11.46
C ALA A 51 -1.42 -3.73 12.63
N ARG A 52 -1.89 -3.85 13.87
CA ARG A 52 -1.06 -3.77 15.08
C ARG A 52 0.11 -4.76 15.07
N GLU A 53 -0.09 -5.93 14.48
CA GLU A 53 0.94 -6.95 14.39
C GLU A 53 2.08 -6.59 13.42
N TYR A 54 1.80 -5.71 12.46
CA TYR A 54 2.74 -5.35 11.39
C TYR A 54 3.50 -4.05 11.64
N PHE A 55 2.96 -3.12 12.44
CA PHE A 55 3.65 -1.88 12.76
C PHE A 55 4.71 -2.04 13.85
N THR A 56 5.74 -1.17 13.82
CA THR A 56 6.58 -0.93 14.99
C THR A 56 5.78 -0.23 16.09
N PRO A 57 6.15 -0.36 17.38
CA PRO A 57 5.42 0.28 18.47
C PRO A 57 5.32 1.81 18.36
N ASP A 58 6.28 2.45 17.71
CA ASP A 58 6.37 3.88 17.44
C ASP A 58 6.01 4.24 15.98
N GLY A 59 5.39 3.30 15.28
CA GLY A 59 4.97 3.47 13.90
C GLY A 59 4.07 4.68 13.68
N LYS A 60 4.18 5.30 12.51
CA LYS A 60 3.44 6.51 12.15
C LYS A 60 2.61 6.32 10.90
N HIS A 61 1.47 6.97 10.88
CA HIS A 61 0.64 7.08 9.69
C HIS A 61 0.39 8.55 9.34
N PHE A 62 0.54 8.87 8.07
CA PHE A 62 0.21 10.17 7.52
C PHE A 62 -0.98 10.03 6.56
N PHE A 63 -2.10 10.61 6.93
CA PHE A 63 -3.24 10.81 6.03
C PHE A 63 -3.12 12.21 5.43
N ASN A 64 -2.58 12.30 4.22
CA ASN A 64 -2.04 13.54 3.64
C ASN A 64 -1.00 14.18 4.59
N ASN A 65 -1.36 15.25 5.28
CA ASN A 65 -0.49 15.98 6.23
C ASN A 65 -0.87 15.77 7.70
N LEU A 66 -1.85 14.94 7.99
CA LEU A 66 -2.26 14.61 9.36
C LEU A 66 -1.49 13.39 9.85
N GLU A 67 -0.83 13.51 10.99
CA GLU A 67 -0.07 12.43 11.62
C GLU A 67 -0.91 11.71 12.67
N PHE A 68 -0.84 10.38 12.65
CA PHE A 68 -1.45 9.48 13.61
C PHE A 68 -0.41 8.47 14.10
N ASP A 69 -0.55 8.00 15.32
CA ASP A 69 0.13 6.80 15.81
C ASP A 69 -0.63 5.53 15.37
N VAL A 70 -0.13 4.36 15.80
CA VAL A 70 -0.72 3.06 15.40
C VAL A 70 -2.16 2.91 15.90
N ASP A 71 -2.48 3.38 17.10
CA ASP A 71 -3.85 3.33 17.62
C ASP A 71 -4.76 4.25 16.80
N GLY A 72 -4.31 5.47 16.53
CA GLY A 72 -5.06 6.45 15.76
C GLY A 72 -5.36 6.01 14.33
N ILE A 73 -4.44 5.32 13.64
CA ILE A 73 -4.73 4.78 12.29
C ILE A 73 -5.75 3.64 12.36
N ILE A 74 -5.63 2.73 13.36
CA ILE A 74 -6.56 1.62 13.51
C ILE A 74 -7.98 2.14 13.80
N ASP A 75 -8.11 3.02 14.76
CA ASP A 75 -9.39 3.64 15.11
C ASP A 75 -9.99 4.41 13.93
N GLY A 76 -9.17 5.21 13.24
CA GLY A 76 -9.58 5.97 12.07
C GLY A 76 -10.14 5.06 10.96
N TYR A 77 -9.41 4.03 10.58
CA TYR A 77 -9.84 3.13 9.51
C TYR A 77 -11.03 2.24 9.91
N ASN A 78 -11.10 1.77 11.15
CA ASN A 78 -12.28 1.05 11.65
C ASN A 78 -13.53 1.93 11.66
N SER A 79 -13.37 3.24 11.93
CA SER A 79 -14.50 4.19 11.93
C SER A 79 -15.14 4.36 10.55
N HIS A 80 -14.40 4.12 9.46
CA HIS A 80 -14.95 4.24 8.11
C HIS A 80 -16.13 3.27 7.88
N SER A 81 -16.10 2.08 8.48
CA SER A 81 -17.19 1.11 8.38
C SER A 81 -18.49 1.55 9.11
N LEU A 82 -18.40 2.51 10.03
CA LEU A 82 -19.56 3.12 10.70
C LEU A 82 -20.20 4.22 9.86
N ILE A 83 -19.43 4.82 8.96
CA ILE A 83 -19.80 6.00 8.17
C ILE A 83 -20.18 5.59 6.74
N PHE A 84 -19.48 4.62 6.20
CA PHE A 84 -19.60 4.17 4.81
C PHE A 84 -19.97 2.70 4.72
N LYS A 85 -20.71 2.36 3.68
CA LYS A 85 -20.97 0.99 3.20
C LYS A 85 -20.41 0.83 1.78
N ASP A 86 -20.33 -0.42 1.34
CA ASP A 86 -19.85 -0.79 0.00
C ASP A 86 -18.45 -0.25 -0.30
N ILE A 87 -17.59 -0.19 0.73
CA ILE A 87 -16.20 0.27 0.59
C ILE A 87 -15.44 -0.71 -0.30
N LYS A 88 -14.74 -0.18 -1.31
CA LYS A 88 -13.95 -0.98 -2.26
C LYS A 88 -12.64 -0.27 -2.61
N HIS A 89 -11.64 -1.08 -2.93
CA HIS A 89 -10.42 -0.68 -3.61
C HIS A 89 -10.47 -1.24 -5.04
N ASN A 90 -10.98 -0.44 -5.98
CA ASN A 90 -11.05 -0.82 -7.39
C ASN A 90 -9.69 -0.57 -8.06
N ASP A 91 -9.39 -1.33 -9.11
CA ASP A 91 -8.15 -1.22 -9.89
C ASP A 91 -6.89 -1.22 -9.01
N ARG A 92 -6.90 -2.10 -8.00
CA ARG A 92 -5.85 -2.17 -6.97
C ARG A 92 -4.57 -2.75 -7.54
N GLU A 93 -3.47 -2.01 -7.37
CA GLU A 93 -2.10 -2.45 -7.63
C GLU A 93 -1.27 -2.36 -6.35
N VAL A 94 -0.53 -3.42 -6.02
CA VAL A 94 0.37 -3.47 -4.86
C VAL A 94 1.71 -4.03 -5.31
N TYR A 95 2.78 -3.30 -5.04
CA TYR A 95 4.13 -3.70 -5.41
C TYR A 95 5.16 -3.14 -4.43
N THR A 96 6.28 -3.83 -4.24
CA THR A 96 7.35 -3.43 -3.32
C THR A 96 8.61 -3.04 -4.10
N GLY A 97 9.16 -1.88 -3.81
CA GLY A 97 10.44 -1.40 -4.26
C GLY A 97 11.54 -1.73 -3.25
N TYR A 98 12.62 -2.35 -3.73
CA TYR A 98 13.86 -2.62 -3.01
C TYR A 98 14.96 -1.73 -3.57
N PHE A 99 15.37 -0.73 -2.80
CA PHE A 99 16.26 0.32 -3.28
C PHE A 99 17.74 0.06 -2.93
N THR A 100 18.64 0.62 -3.72
CA THR A 100 20.10 0.42 -3.56
C THR A 100 20.67 1.07 -2.30
N ASP A 101 19.95 2.00 -1.69
CA ASP A 101 20.29 2.60 -0.39
C ASP A 101 19.84 1.73 0.81
N GLY A 102 19.22 0.58 0.53
CA GLY A 102 18.71 -0.35 1.53
C GLY A 102 17.27 -0.07 1.98
N SER A 103 16.65 1.01 1.52
CA SER A 103 15.24 1.27 1.83
C SER A 103 14.32 0.27 1.11
N VAL A 104 13.23 -0.10 1.78
CA VAL A 104 12.19 -0.98 1.24
C VAL A 104 10.85 -0.30 1.43
N GLU A 105 10.11 -0.16 0.35
CA GLU A 105 8.83 0.52 0.36
C GLU A 105 7.80 -0.24 -0.47
N THR A 106 6.61 -0.46 0.09
CA THR A 106 5.48 -1.00 -0.66
C THR A 106 4.54 0.13 -1.07
N PHE A 107 4.11 0.10 -2.30
CA PHE A 107 3.16 1.04 -2.89
C PHE A 107 1.83 0.35 -3.10
N HIS A 108 0.75 1.06 -2.84
CA HIS A 108 -0.61 0.57 -2.99
C HIS A 108 -1.44 1.66 -3.66
N ASP A 109 -1.72 1.47 -4.93
CA ASP A 109 -2.52 2.33 -5.78
C ASP A 109 -3.90 1.73 -5.98
N PHE A 110 -4.95 2.54 -5.85
CA PHE A 110 -6.33 2.07 -6.04
C PHE A 110 -7.30 3.23 -6.22
N ILE A 111 -8.50 2.91 -6.68
CA ILE A 111 -9.64 3.82 -6.63
C ILE A 111 -10.47 3.44 -5.39
N TRP A 112 -10.44 4.28 -4.36
CA TRP A 112 -11.33 4.12 -3.21
C TRP A 112 -12.74 4.53 -3.59
N SER A 113 -13.70 3.66 -3.36
CA SER A 113 -15.11 3.98 -3.53
C SER A 113 -15.93 3.52 -2.34
N ALA A 114 -16.95 4.30 -1.99
CA ALA A 114 -17.84 4.01 -0.89
C ALA A 114 -19.17 4.77 -1.04
N THR A 115 -20.19 4.33 -0.28
CA THR A 115 -21.47 5.02 -0.18
C THR A 115 -21.69 5.44 1.26
N SER A 116 -21.99 6.72 1.51
CA SER A 116 -22.37 7.18 2.85
C SER A 116 -23.60 6.44 3.36
N ILE A 117 -23.57 5.99 4.61
CA ILE A 117 -24.70 5.30 5.25
C ILE A 117 -25.85 6.29 5.52
N ILE A 118 -25.53 7.54 5.85
CA ILE A 118 -26.51 8.56 6.24
C ILE A 118 -27.07 9.27 5.03
N THR A 119 -26.20 9.81 4.17
CA THR A 119 -26.61 10.67 3.05
C THR A 119 -26.94 9.89 1.79
N GLY A 120 -26.43 8.65 1.66
CA GLY A 120 -26.54 7.86 0.44
C GLY A 120 -25.65 8.36 -0.69
N LYS A 121 -24.79 9.36 -0.44
CA LYS A 121 -23.88 9.91 -1.45
C LYS A 121 -22.78 8.90 -1.77
N GLU A 122 -22.51 8.73 -3.06
CA GLU A 122 -21.45 7.87 -3.56
C GLU A 122 -20.17 8.67 -3.79
N TYR A 123 -19.04 8.05 -3.44
CA TYR A 123 -17.72 8.63 -3.56
C TYR A 123 -16.81 7.72 -4.36
N ASN A 124 -15.88 8.31 -5.12
CA ASN A 124 -14.92 7.60 -5.94
C ASN A 124 -13.67 8.49 -6.10
N TYR A 125 -12.57 8.13 -5.42
CA TYR A 125 -11.34 8.91 -5.40
C TYR A 125 -10.10 8.05 -5.68
N PRO A 126 -9.14 8.53 -6.49
CA PRO A 126 -7.83 7.89 -6.56
C PRO A 126 -7.12 8.01 -5.22
N CYS A 127 -6.48 6.94 -4.80
CA CYS A 127 -5.73 6.85 -3.56
C CYS A 127 -4.37 6.21 -3.84
N HIS A 128 -3.34 6.76 -3.22
CA HIS A 128 -1.98 6.25 -3.26
C HIS A 128 -1.45 6.14 -1.84
N CYS A 129 -1.06 4.94 -1.42
CA CYS A 129 -0.46 4.68 -0.12
C CYS A 129 0.96 4.14 -0.29
N ARG A 130 1.89 4.63 0.54
CA ARG A 130 3.26 4.19 0.64
C ARG A 130 3.50 3.63 2.04
N TRP A 131 4.13 2.46 2.12
CA TRP A 131 4.43 1.73 3.34
C TRP A 131 5.94 1.54 3.45
N VAL A 132 6.57 2.10 4.47
CA VAL A 132 8.02 2.05 4.69
C VAL A 132 8.33 0.95 5.69
N TRP A 133 9.31 0.11 5.38
CA TRP A 133 9.67 -1.07 6.15
C TRP A 133 11.04 -0.93 6.82
N GLU A 134 11.12 -1.45 8.03
CA GLU A 134 12.37 -1.83 8.70
C GLU A 134 12.24 -3.31 9.06
N ASP A 135 13.08 -4.15 8.47
CA ASP A 135 12.95 -5.60 8.50
C ASP A 135 11.54 -6.05 8.06
N ASP A 136 10.78 -6.69 8.94
CA ASP A 136 9.42 -7.17 8.68
C ASP A 136 8.34 -6.30 9.35
N LYS A 137 8.70 -5.09 9.79
CA LYS A 137 7.77 -4.15 10.43
C LYS A 137 7.60 -2.87 9.62
N ILE A 138 6.40 -2.32 9.68
CA ILE A 138 6.06 -1.04 9.08
C ILE A 138 6.41 0.07 10.06
N THR A 139 7.30 0.97 9.68
CA THR A 139 7.66 2.15 10.49
C THR A 139 6.82 3.36 10.16
N THR A 140 6.45 3.49 8.88
CA THR A 140 5.70 4.67 8.42
C THR A 140 4.78 4.27 7.28
N THR A 141 3.57 4.82 7.29
CA THR A 141 2.69 4.81 6.12
C THR A 141 2.27 6.22 5.77
N THR A 142 2.08 6.48 4.49
CA THR A 142 1.53 7.75 4.01
C THR A 142 0.48 7.45 2.94
N CYS A 143 -0.74 7.93 3.14
CA CYS A 143 -1.82 7.81 2.17
C CYS A 143 -2.24 9.19 1.67
N TYR A 144 -2.30 9.33 0.36
CA TYR A 144 -2.78 10.52 -0.34
C TYR A 144 -4.12 10.22 -1.00
N VAL A 145 -5.12 10.98 -0.62
CA VAL A 145 -6.49 10.88 -1.14
C VAL A 145 -7.19 12.22 -0.95
N ASP A 146 -8.24 12.50 -1.70
CA ASP A 146 -9.10 13.64 -1.37
C ASP A 146 -9.83 13.36 -0.03
N PRO A 147 -9.53 14.12 1.05
CA PRO A 147 -10.08 13.84 2.36
C PRO A 147 -11.51 14.37 2.55
N ALA A 148 -12.06 15.10 1.56
CA ALA A 148 -13.33 15.83 1.70
C ALA A 148 -14.48 14.91 2.12
N ALA A 149 -14.60 13.72 1.50
CA ALA A 149 -15.64 12.75 1.84
C ALA A 149 -15.56 12.29 3.30
N ILE A 150 -14.33 11.94 3.75
CA ILE A 150 -14.11 11.44 5.11
C ILE A 150 -14.51 12.50 6.14
N PHE A 151 -14.07 13.75 5.97
CA PHE A 151 -14.35 14.80 6.93
C PHE A 151 -15.82 15.25 6.90
N GLU A 152 -16.41 15.42 5.71
CA GLU A 152 -17.82 15.80 5.55
C GLU A 152 -18.75 14.77 6.21
N GLU A 153 -18.59 13.49 5.85
CA GLU A 153 -19.47 12.44 6.36
C GLU A 153 -19.20 12.08 7.83
N SER A 154 -17.96 12.24 8.32
CA SER A 154 -17.67 12.09 9.76
C SER A 154 -18.36 13.17 10.60
N ALA A 155 -18.41 14.41 10.11
CA ALA A 155 -19.16 15.49 10.77
C ALA A 155 -20.67 15.18 10.81
N ILE A 156 -21.24 14.78 9.68
CA ILE A 156 -22.67 14.40 9.59
C ILE A 156 -22.97 13.22 10.52
N TYR A 157 -22.11 12.20 10.54
CA TYR A 157 -22.25 11.05 11.43
C TYR A 157 -22.25 11.49 12.90
N THR A 158 -21.29 12.33 13.30
CA THR A 158 -21.19 12.83 14.68
C THR A 158 -22.44 13.62 15.08
N GLU A 159 -22.95 14.47 14.19
CA GLU A 159 -24.18 15.24 14.44
C GLU A 159 -25.42 14.32 14.59
N SER A 160 -25.46 13.20 13.86
CA SER A 160 -26.57 12.25 13.91
C SER A 160 -26.64 11.43 15.21
N GLN A 161 -25.55 11.40 16.00
CA GLN A 161 -25.49 10.67 17.28
C GLN A 161 -25.91 11.53 18.49
N ASN A 162 -26.13 12.85 18.29
CA ASN A 162 -26.55 13.81 19.31
C ASN A 162 -28.08 14.09 19.21
#